data_e1bf12b4990c8e4531e4737f46f968da
#
_entry.id   e1bf12b4990c8e4531e4737f46f968da
#
_cell.length_a   1.000
_cell.length_b   1.000
_cell.length_c   1.000
_cell.angle_alpha   90.00
_cell.angle_beta   90.00
_cell.angle_gamma   90.00
#
_symmetry.space_group_name_H-M   'P 1'
#
loop_
_entity.id
_entity.type
_entity.pdbx_description
1 polymer ?
#
loop_
_entity_poly.entity_id
_entity_poly.type
_entity_poly.pdbx_seq_one_letter_code
_entity_poly.pdbx_strand_id
1 'polypeptide(L)'
;MEDLIKFADQNLAEAVESGYDEAAIRYWLGYLNGVRAEKKATVEMNKINYEDRKKVYQAALRKWGVDIQTMMAVEEMSELTKEICKIKRGKMDMDALADEIADVTIMLEQLRMIYGLNDAVCDHMDAKILRLQSRVGGAE
;
A
#
# COMPACT_ATOMS: atom_id res chain seq x y z
N MET A 1 10.90 10.01 -17.17
CA MET A 1 10.53 9.67 -15.77
C MET A 1 9.93 8.28 -15.68
N GLU A 2 8.96 7.91 -16.52
CA GLU A 2 8.45 6.53 -16.59
C GLU A 2 9.55 5.49 -16.92
N ASP A 3 10.48 5.81 -17.82
CA ASP A 3 11.59 4.92 -18.16
C ASP A 3 12.55 4.70 -16.99
N LEU A 4 12.75 5.72 -16.13
CA LEU A 4 13.56 5.59 -14.92
C LEU A 4 12.91 4.71 -13.85
N ILE A 5 11.59 4.79 -13.73
CA ILE A 5 10.83 3.93 -12.82
C ILE A 5 10.91 2.48 -13.31
N LYS A 6 10.64 2.22 -14.59
CA LYS A 6 10.76 0.88 -15.19
C LYS A 6 12.16 0.29 -15.04
N PHE A 7 13.20 1.09 -15.28
CA PHE A 7 14.59 0.67 -15.08
C PHE A 7 14.87 0.27 -13.64
N ALA A 8 14.40 1.06 -12.67
CA ALA A 8 14.61 0.75 -11.26
C ALA A 8 13.79 -0.45 -10.78
N ASP A 9 12.55 -0.61 -11.28
CA ASP A 9 11.71 -1.78 -10.99
C ASP A 9 12.36 -3.07 -11.51
N GLN A 10 12.95 -3.05 -12.72
CA GLN A 10 13.65 -4.20 -13.28
C GLN A 10 14.87 -4.58 -12.43
N ASN A 11 15.70 -3.62 -12.03
CA ASN A 11 16.89 -3.88 -11.20
C ASN A 11 16.52 -4.34 -9.79
N LEU A 12 15.41 -3.84 -9.24
CA LEU A 12 14.89 -4.31 -7.96
C LEU A 12 14.39 -5.77 -8.07
N ALA A 13 13.73 -6.13 -9.17
CA ALA A 13 13.30 -7.50 -9.44
C ALA A 13 14.51 -8.45 -9.54
N GLU A 14 15.55 -8.07 -10.28
CA GLU A 14 16.81 -8.84 -10.40
C GLU A 14 17.52 -9.02 -9.04
N ALA A 15 17.54 -7.98 -8.20
CA ALA A 15 18.11 -8.05 -6.86
C ALA A 15 17.33 -9.02 -5.95
N VAL A 16 16.00 -9.09 -6.09
CA VAL A 16 15.14 -10.04 -5.37
C VAL A 16 15.35 -11.48 -5.87
N GLU A 17 15.48 -11.69 -7.18
CA GLU A 17 15.71 -13.01 -7.79
C GLU A 17 17.09 -13.59 -7.44
N SER A 18 18.13 -12.76 -7.35
CA SER A 18 19.50 -13.18 -7.05
C SER A 18 19.75 -13.62 -5.60
N GLY A 19 18.70 -13.72 -4.77
CA GLY A 19 18.76 -14.30 -3.43
C GLY A 19 18.89 -13.27 -2.29
N TYR A 20 18.19 -12.17 -2.37
CA TYR A 20 18.09 -11.15 -1.33
C TYR A 20 19.42 -10.49 -0.95
N ASP A 21 20.08 -9.86 -1.92
CA ASP A 21 21.08 -8.84 -1.56
C ASP A 21 20.34 -7.62 -0.94
N GLU A 22 20.30 -7.62 0.38
CA GLU A 22 19.59 -6.61 1.16
C GLU A 22 20.10 -5.18 0.85
N ALA A 23 21.39 -5.04 0.51
CA ALA A 23 21.99 -3.76 0.15
C ALA A 23 21.50 -3.29 -1.22
N ALA A 24 21.40 -4.18 -2.21
CA ALA A 24 20.88 -3.87 -3.54
C ALA A 24 19.38 -3.51 -3.47
N ILE A 25 18.58 -4.28 -2.74
CA ILE A 25 17.17 -3.99 -2.51
C ILE A 25 16.99 -2.60 -1.87
N ARG A 26 17.75 -2.31 -0.82
CA ARG A 26 17.71 -1.01 -0.13
C ARG A 26 18.11 0.15 -1.03
N TYR A 27 19.14 -0.04 -1.86
CA TYR A 27 19.58 0.95 -2.84
C TYR A 27 18.48 1.27 -3.86
N TRP A 28 17.89 0.25 -4.49
CA TRP A 28 16.87 0.45 -5.51
C TRP A 28 15.57 1.00 -4.95
N LEU A 29 15.16 0.60 -3.75
CA LEU A 29 14.03 1.19 -3.05
C LEU A 29 14.27 2.68 -2.72
N GLY A 30 15.48 3.04 -2.30
CA GLY A 30 15.87 4.42 -2.06
C GLY A 30 15.82 5.26 -3.34
N TYR A 31 16.33 4.72 -4.45
CA TYR A 31 16.29 5.36 -5.76
C TYR A 31 14.85 5.58 -6.25
N LEU A 32 14.01 4.56 -6.20
CA LEU A 32 12.58 4.66 -6.55
C LEU A 32 11.84 5.71 -5.72
N ASN A 33 12.10 5.74 -4.42
CA ASN A 33 11.50 6.75 -3.54
C ASN A 33 11.95 8.17 -3.91
N GLY A 34 13.21 8.36 -4.31
CA GLY A 34 13.73 9.64 -4.81
C GLY A 34 13.03 10.08 -6.09
N VAL A 35 12.96 9.21 -7.08
CA VAL A 35 12.30 9.50 -8.38
C VAL A 35 10.81 9.78 -8.19
N ARG A 36 10.14 9.04 -7.30
CA ARG A 36 8.72 9.27 -6.96
C ARG A 36 8.52 10.57 -6.18
N ALA A 37 9.48 10.98 -5.34
CA ALA A 37 9.42 12.26 -4.64
C ALA A 37 9.48 13.45 -5.60
N GLU A 38 10.28 13.39 -6.67
CA GLU A 38 10.32 14.42 -7.72
C GLU A 38 9.00 14.48 -8.51
N LYS A 39 8.41 13.31 -8.83
CA LYS A 39 7.07 13.25 -9.46
C LYS A 39 6.00 13.84 -8.54
N LYS A 40 6.14 13.63 -7.23
CA LYS A 40 5.22 14.11 -6.20
C LYS A 40 5.26 15.63 -6.01
N ALA A 41 6.43 16.27 -6.16
CA ALA A 41 6.56 17.73 -6.08
C ALA A 41 5.76 18.44 -7.17
N THR A 42 5.53 17.81 -8.31
CA THR A 42 4.70 18.30 -9.41
C THR A 42 3.19 18.09 -9.18
N VAL A 43 2.81 17.24 -8.24
CA VAL A 43 1.41 16.86 -7.93
C VAL A 43 0.90 17.47 -6.62
N GLU A 44 1.74 18.25 -5.91
CA GLU A 44 1.41 18.80 -4.57
C GLU A 44 0.21 19.74 -4.51
N MET A 45 -0.38 20.14 -5.65
CA MET A 45 -1.51 21.06 -5.67
C MET A 45 -2.87 20.46 -5.31
N ASN A 46 -2.99 19.12 -5.11
CA ASN A 46 -4.28 18.49 -4.82
C ASN A 46 -4.22 17.36 -3.79
N LYS A 47 -3.46 17.51 -2.70
CA LYS A 47 -3.56 16.54 -1.59
C LYS A 47 -4.92 16.64 -0.91
N ILE A 48 -5.75 15.63 -1.10
CA ILE A 48 -7.02 15.48 -0.38
C ILE A 48 -6.71 15.20 1.09
N ASN A 49 -7.14 16.09 1.98
CA ASN A 49 -7.02 15.89 3.42
C ASN A 49 -7.97 14.80 3.94
N TYR A 50 -7.78 14.35 5.17
CA TYR A 50 -8.56 13.25 5.75
C TYR A 50 -10.07 13.55 5.78
N GLU A 51 -10.48 14.75 6.14
CA GLU A 51 -11.91 15.11 6.23
C GLU A 51 -12.57 15.13 4.84
N ASP A 52 -11.85 15.55 3.81
CA ASP A 52 -12.37 15.51 2.45
C ASP A 52 -12.43 14.08 1.91
N ARG A 53 -11.44 13.21 2.21
CA ARG A 53 -11.53 11.77 1.93
C ARG A 53 -12.77 11.15 2.56
N LYS A 54 -13.03 11.44 3.82
CA LYS A 54 -14.21 10.95 4.55
C LYS A 54 -15.53 11.34 3.88
N LYS A 55 -15.63 12.57 3.35
CA LYS A 55 -16.79 13.02 2.57
C LYS A 55 -16.97 12.20 1.30
N VAL A 56 -15.88 11.89 0.60
CA VAL A 56 -15.90 11.05 -0.60
C VAL A 56 -16.34 9.64 -0.27
N TYR A 57 -15.84 9.03 0.81
CA TYR A 57 -16.26 7.69 1.25
C TYR A 57 -17.74 7.65 1.62
N GLN A 58 -18.23 8.67 2.31
CA GLN A 58 -19.66 8.78 2.60
C GLN A 58 -20.51 8.92 1.34
N ALA A 59 -20.02 9.64 0.33
CA ALA A 59 -20.70 9.77 -0.95
C ALA A 59 -20.72 8.44 -1.72
N ALA A 60 -19.61 7.70 -1.72
CA ALA A 60 -19.51 6.36 -2.30
C ALA A 60 -20.51 5.40 -1.63
N LEU A 61 -20.54 5.40 -0.29
CA LEU A 61 -21.46 4.57 0.49
C LEU A 61 -22.94 4.90 0.20
N ARG A 62 -23.28 6.18 0.07
CA ARG A 62 -24.66 6.58 -0.31
C ARG A 62 -25.02 6.16 -1.72
N LYS A 63 -24.04 6.16 -2.65
CA LYS A 63 -24.26 5.86 -4.07
C LYS A 63 -24.38 4.36 -4.33
N TRP A 64 -23.53 3.55 -3.72
CA TRP A 64 -23.40 2.12 -4.04
C TRP A 64 -23.88 1.19 -2.93
N GLY A 65 -23.97 1.67 -1.69
CA GLY A 65 -24.44 0.89 -0.55
C GLY A 65 -23.36 0.08 0.14
N VAL A 66 -23.68 -0.41 1.33
CA VAL A 66 -22.75 -1.16 2.21
C VAL A 66 -22.27 -2.44 1.56
N ASP A 67 -23.20 -3.22 1.00
CA ASP A 67 -22.87 -4.54 0.45
C ASP A 67 -21.87 -4.46 -0.70
N ILE A 68 -22.08 -3.51 -1.63
CA ILE A 68 -21.18 -3.31 -2.77
C ILE A 68 -19.81 -2.85 -2.27
N GLN A 69 -19.76 -1.87 -1.35
CA GLN A 69 -18.47 -1.39 -0.83
C GLN A 69 -17.72 -2.47 -0.03
N THR A 70 -18.44 -3.35 0.66
CA THR A 70 -17.83 -4.49 1.35
C THR A 70 -17.28 -5.52 0.36
N MET A 71 -18.00 -5.77 -0.74
CA MET A 71 -17.51 -6.67 -1.80
C MET A 71 -16.32 -6.09 -2.56
N MET A 72 -16.30 -4.78 -2.83
CA MET A 72 -15.12 -4.10 -3.41
C MET A 72 -13.88 -4.30 -2.54
N ALA A 73 -14.00 -4.24 -1.22
CA ALA A 73 -12.86 -4.52 -0.34
C ALA A 73 -12.28 -5.93 -0.54
N VAL A 74 -13.11 -6.93 -0.82
CA VAL A 74 -12.66 -8.30 -1.14
C VAL A 74 -11.98 -8.35 -2.51
N GLU A 75 -12.48 -7.62 -3.48
CA GLU A 75 -11.91 -7.51 -4.83
C GLU A 75 -10.50 -6.91 -4.77
N GLU A 76 -10.35 -5.74 -4.14
CA GLU A 76 -9.04 -5.06 -4.03
C GLU A 76 -8.01 -5.89 -3.23
N MET A 77 -8.43 -6.57 -2.16
CA MET A 77 -7.53 -7.51 -1.46
C MET A 77 -7.09 -8.67 -2.34
N SER A 78 -7.92 -9.11 -3.27
CA SER A 78 -7.59 -10.19 -4.22
C SER A 78 -6.62 -9.69 -5.29
N GLU A 79 -6.77 -8.45 -5.74
CA GLU A 79 -5.87 -7.82 -6.70
C GLU A 79 -4.49 -7.56 -6.08
N LEU A 80 -4.43 -7.03 -4.87
CA LEU A 80 -3.18 -6.91 -4.10
C LEU A 80 -2.49 -8.27 -3.92
N THR A 81 -3.25 -9.32 -3.62
CA THR A 81 -2.70 -10.68 -3.50
C THR A 81 -2.07 -11.14 -4.81
N LYS A 82 -2.70 -10.86 -5.94
CA LYS A 82 -2.17 -11.16 -7.28
C LYS A 82 -0.84 -10.45 -7.54
N GLU A 83 -0.73 -9.16 -7.22
CA GLU A 83 0.51 -8.40 -7.39
C GLU A 83 1.64 -8.92 -6.49
N ILE A 84 1.35 -9.21 -5.21
CA ILE A 84 2.32 -9.86 -4.30
C ILE A 84 2.80 -11.20 -4.86
N CYS A 85 1.90 -12.01 -5.45
CA CYS A 85 2.27 -13.26 -6.10
C CYS A 85 3.15 -13.08 -7.34
N LYS A 86 3.06 -11.95 -8.06
CA LYS A 86 3.94 -11.63 -9.19
C LYS A 86 5.38 -11.41 -8.71
N ILE A 87 5.59 -10.79 -7.55
CA ILE A 87 6.92 -10.60 -6.95
C ILE A 87 7.64 -11.95 -6.82
N LYS A 88 6.95 -12.96 -6.28
CA LYS A 88 7.52 -14.31 -6.11
C LYS A 88 7.85 -15.02 -7.43
N ARG A 89 7.36 -14.53 -8.55
CA ARG A 89 7.61 -15.05 -9.91
C ARG A 89 8.57 -14.18 -10.71
N GLY A 90 9.24 -13.21 -10.07
CA GLY A 90 10.14 -12.28 -10.74
C GLY A 90 9.45 -11.32 -11.73
N LYS A 91 8.15 -11.10 -11.58
CA LYS A 91 7.34 -10.22 -12.44
C LYS A 91 6.81 -9.02 -11.66
N MET A 92 7.70 -8.39 -10.89
CA MET A 92 7.34 -7.25 -10.03
C MET A 92 7.11 -6.00 -10.88
N ASP A 93 5.98 -5.33 -10.60
CA ASP A 93 5.66 -3.98 -11.05
C ASP A 93 5.35 -3.15 -9.79
N MET A 94 6.24 -2.22 -9.46
CA MET A 94 6.11 -1.44 -8.23
C MET A 94 5.01 -0.40 -8.29
N ASP A 95 4.67 0.10 -9.48
CA ASP A 95 3.55 1.03 -9.63
C ASP A 95 2.22 0.30 -9.50
N ALA A 96 2.07 -0.88 -10.13
CA ALA A 96 0.90 -1.72 -9.94
C ALA A 96 0.74 -2.17 -8.48
N LEU A 97 1.82 -2.57 -7.81
CA LEU A 97 1.78 -2.92 -6.39
C LEU A 97 1.37 -1.73 -5.52
N ALA A 98 1.87 -0.52 -5.80
CA ALA A 98 1.52 0.68 -5.05
C ALA A 98 0.06 1.09 -5.26
N ASP A 99 -0.49 0.88 -6.45
CA ASP A 99 -1.89 1.13 -6.81
C ASP A 99 -2.80 0.22 -5.99
N GLU A 100 -2.57 -1.09 -6.01
CA GLU A 100 -3.38 -2.05 -5.24
C GLU A 100 -3.26 -1.84 -3.71
N ILE A 101 -2.10 -1.43 -3.19
CA ILE A 101 -1.96 -1.06 -1.78
C ILE A 101 -2.81 0.18 -1.45
N ALA A 102 -2.89 1.15 -2.37
CA ALA A 102 -3.71 2.34 -2.18
C ALA A 102 -5.21 1.97 -2.17
N ASP A 103 -5.66 1.12 -3.10
CA ASP A 103 -7.05 0.70 -3.19
C ASP A 103 -7.48 -0.10 -1.95
N VAL A 104 -6.68 -1.07 -1.51
CA VAL A 104 -6.93 -1.79 -0.25
C VAL A 104 -6.96 -0.82 0.93
N THR A 105 -6.06 0.16 1.00
CA THR A 105 -6.04 1.15 2.09
C THR A 105 -7.32 1.97 2.12
N ILE A 106 -7.79 2.43 0.96
CA ILE A 106 -9.07 3.15 0.81
C ILE A 106 -10.23 2.30 1.28
N MET A 107 -10.28 1.04 0.85
CA MET A 107 -11.35 0.13 1.25
C MET A 107 -11.33 -0.18 2.75
N LEU A 108 -10.16 -0.36 3.36
CA LEU A 108 -10.04 -0.55 4.82
C LEU A 108 -10.50 0.69 5.60
N GLU A 109 -10.19 1.90 5.15
CA GLU A 109 -10.72 3.14 5.74
C GLU A 109 -12.26 3.20 5.64
N GLN A 110 -12.84 2.80 4.51
CA GLN A 110 -14.29 2.73 4.34
C GLN A 110 -14.93 1.69 5.25
N LEU A 111 -14.37 0.48 5.37
CA LEU A 111 -14.88 -0.55 6.28
C LEU A 111 -14.86 -0.09 7.74
N ARG A 112 -13.78 0.57 8.17
CA ARG A 112 -13.70 1.17 9.52
C ARG A 112 -14.83 2.17 9.76
N MET A 113 -15.15 2.98 8.76
CA MET A 113 -16.25 3.94 8.83
C MET A 113 -17.61 3.26 8.82
N ILE A 114 -17.83 2.29 7.92
CA ILE A 114 -19.10 1.56 7.74
C ILE A 114 -19.52 0.86 9.05
N TYR A 115 -18.56 0.20 9.69
CA TYR A 115 -18.82 -0.63 10.88
C TYR A 115 -18.50 0.08 12.20
N GLY A 116 -18.11 1.37 12.17
CA GLY A 116 -17.80 2.12 13.39
C GLY A 116 -16.58 1.59 14.16
N LEU A 117 -15.58 1.06 13.46
CA LEU A 117 -14.46 0.32 14.05
C LEU A 117 -13.17 1.16 14.23
N ASN A 118 -13.23 2.48 14.08
CA ASN A 118 -12.02 3.31 14.09
C ASN A 118 -11.18 3.11 15.35
N ASP A 119 -11.79 3.26 16.52
CA ASP A 119 -11.07 3.16 17.81
C ASP A 119 -10.61 1.72 18.06
N ALA A 120 -11.49 0.74 17.88
CA ALA A 120 -11.15 -0.67 18.06
C ALA A 120 -9.99 -1.14 17.15
N VAL A 121 -9.94 -0.66 15.90
CA VAL A 121 -8.83 -0.97 14.99
C VAL A 121 -7.54 -0.33 15.47
N CYS A 122 -7.57 0.92 15.95
CA CYS A 122 -6.38 1.58 16.52
C CYS A 122 -5.86 0.81 17.73
N ASP A 123 -6.71 0.47 18.70
CA ASP A 123 -6.32 -0.30 19.90
C ASP A 123 -5.72 -1.66 19.52
N HIS A 124 -6.32 -2.36 18.57
CA HIS A 124 -5.78 -3.63 18.09
C HIS A 124 -4.45 -3.48 17.35
N MET A 125 -4.28 -2.42 16.59
CA MET A 125 -3.01 -2.12 15.90
C MET A 125 -1.89 -1.88 16.92
N ASP A 126 -2.12 -1.05 17.92
CA ASP A 126 -1.14 -0.74 18.97
C ASP A 126 -0.73 -2.01 19.71
N ALA A 127 -1.69 -2.83 20.13
CA ALA A 127 -1.41 -4.09 20.81
C ALA A 127 -0.61 -5.08 19.92
N LYS A 128 -0.88 -5.12 18.61
CA LYS A 128 -0.15 -5.97 17.66
C LYS A 128 1.26 -5.43 17.40
N ILE A 129 1.45 -4.11 17.32
CA ILE A 129 2.76 -3.48 17.13
C ILE A 129 3.64 -3.73 18.36
N LEU A 130 3.13 -3.55 19.59
CA LEU A 130 3.87 -3.87 20.81
C LEU A 130 4.31 -5.34 20.86
N ARG A 131 3.43 -6.25 20.43
CA ARG A 131 3.79 -7.68 20.34
C ARG A 131 4.86 -7.95 19.28
N LEU A 132 4.80 -7.24 18.14
CA LEU A 132 5.83 -7.33 17.11
C LEU A 132 7.17 -6.81 17.64
N GLN A 133 7.16 -5.65 18.31
CA GLN A 133 8.34 -5.08 18.94
C GLN A 133 9.02 -6.05 19.91
N SER A 134 8.25 -6.75 20.73
CA SER A 134 8.81 -7.75 21.67
C SER A 134 9.44 -8.95 20.95
N ARG A 135 8.97 -9.29 19.74
CA ARG A 135 9.51 -10.41 18.96
C ARG A 135 10.79 -10.05 18.21
N VAL A 136 10.88 -8.82 17.70
CA VAL A 136 12.07 -8.36 16.95
C VAL A 136 13.17 -7.85 17.88
N GLY A 137 12.83 -7.36 19.09
CA GLY A 137 13.80 -6.94 20.13
C GLY A 137 14.33 -8.07 21.00
N GLY A 138 13.81 -9.29 20.88
CA GLY A 138 14.26 -10.48 21.63
C GLY A 138 15.29 -11.35 20.88
N ALA A 139 15.91 -10.84 19.85
CA ALA A 139 16.91 -11.54 19.03
C ALA A 139 18.32 -10.95 19.20
N GLU A 140 18.69 -10.56 20.46
CA GLU A 140 20.08 -10.31 20.88
C GLU A 140 20.53 -11.38 21.85
#